data_4199a3c4ed34f8a2c0c65ac78461fcc4
#
_entry.id   4199a3c4ed34f8a2c0c65ac78461fcc4
#
_cell.length_a   1.000
_cell.length_b   1.000
_cell.length_c   1.000
_cell.angle_alpha   90.00
_cell.angle_beta   90.00
_cell.angle_gamma   90.00
#
_symmetry.space_group_name_H-M   'P 1'
#
loop_
_entity.id
_entity.type
_entity.pdbx_description
1 polymer ?
#
loop_
_entity_poly.entity_id
_entity_poly.type
_entity_poly.pdbx_seq_one_letter_code
_entity_poly.pdbx_strand_id
1 'polypeptide(L)'
;VELFEEIEDELGIEVMERVGDSRFFAKENENNVDLFTTFYDYGMSFIPSDGQTEQIGCTALDEWFSYNPNYEVDEANRPRCYVHHSCGNLIESIINYNSAGKSDEALKDFFDVLRYLRMSNGGYGPDYFASSEMETTARATGGY
;
A
#
# COMPACT_ATOMS: atom_id res chain seq x y z
N VAL A 1 -15.19 -9.40 -5.66
CA VAL A 1 -14.13 -9.65 -6.64
C VAL A 1 -14.44 -8.89 -7.92
N GLU A 2 -15.57 -9.13 -8.61
CA GLU A 2 -15.93 -8.46 -9.86
C GLU A 2 -15.70 -6.94 -9.85
N LEU A 3 -16.08 -6.23 -8.78
CA LEU A 3 -15.86 -4.78 -8.68
C LEU A 3 -14.37 -4.38 -8.69
N PHE A 4 -13.50 -5.19 -8.10
CA PHE A 4 -12.05 -4.92 -8.13
C PHE A 4 -11.50 -5.08 -9.54
N GLU A 5 -11.89 -6.16 -10.23
CA GLU A 5 -11.50 -6.44 -11.60
C GLU A 5 -11.98 -5.34 -12.56
N GLU A 6 -13.24 -4.89 -12.40
CA GLU A 6 -13.77 -3.74 -13.18
C GLU A 6 -12.94 -2.48 -12.99
N ILE A 7 -12.57 -2.14 -11.75
CA ILE A 7 -11.75 -0.94 -11.46
C ILE A 7 -10.33 -1.10 -12.03
N GLU A 8 -9.73 -2.26 -11.89
CA GLU A 8 -8.39 -2.55 -12.40
C GLU A 8 -8.37 -2.45 -13.94
N ASP A 9 -9.40 -2.98 -14.61
CA ASP A 9 -9.58 -2.89 -16.05
C ASP A 9 -9.81 -1.45 -16.52
N GLU A 10 -10.68 -0.69 -15.84
CA GLU A 10 -10.93 0.73 -16.16
C GLU A 10 -9.67 1.58 -16.02
N LEU A 11 -8.83 1.28 -15.05
CA LEU A 11 -7.56 1.97 -14.84
C LEU A 11 -6.46 1.48 -15.78
N GLY A 12 -6.65 0.34 -16.44
CA GLY A 12 -5.65 -0.27 -17.32
C GLY A 12 -4.36 -0.64 -16.58
N ILE A 13 -4.49 -1.07 -15.32
CA ILE A 13 -3.36 -1.43 -14.46
C ILE A 13 -3.24 -2.94 -14.33
N GLU A 14 -2.01 -3.43 -14.27
CA GLU A 14 -1.69 -4.79 -13.87
C GLU A 14 -1.33 -4.80 -12.38
N VAL A 15 -2.16 -5.46 -11.58
CA VAL A 15 -1.95 -5.54 -10.12
C VAL A 15 -1.03 -6.69 -9.80
N MET A 16 0.17 -6.39 -9.32
CA MET A 16 1.16 -7.40 -8.94
C MET A 16 0.88 -7.99 -7.56
N GLU A 17 0.47 -7.16 -6.61
CA GLU A 17 0.18 -7.57 -5.24
C GLU A 17 -0.99 -6.76 -4.68
N ARG A 18 -1.83 -7.41 -3.87
CA ARG A 18 -2.88 -6.75 -3.08
C ARG A 18 -2.56 -6.91 -1.61
N VAL A 19 -2.52 -5.80 -0.90
CA VAL A 19 -2.23 -5.78 0.54
C VAL A 19 -3.53 -5.53 1.29
N GLY A 20 -3.77 -6.33 2.31
CA GLY A 20 -4.95 -6.19 3.17
C GLY A 20 -4.58 -6.08 4.64
N ASP A 21 -5.52 -5.60 5.45
CA ASP A 21 -5.35 -5.54 6.90
C ASP A 21 -5.06 -6.95 7.45
N SER A 22 -3.98 -7.08 8.22
CA SER A 22 -3.55 -8.36 8.80
C SER A 22 -4.63 -9.01 9.68
N ARG A 23 -5.56 -8.24 10.23
CA ARG A 23 -6.70 -8.73 11.01
C ARG A 23 -7.66 -9.60 10.19
N PHE A 24 -7.76 -9.36 8.90
CA PHE A 24 -8.61 -10.16 8.01
C PHE A 24 -8.09 -11.58 7.79
N PHE A 25 -6.82 -11.86 8.11
CA PHE A 25 -6.25 -13.21 8.10
C PHE A 25 -6.53 -13.98 9.41
N ALA A 26 -7.08 -13.30 10.43
CA ALA A 26 -7.48 -13.97 11.66
C ALA A 26 -8.80 -14.71 11.45
N LYS A 27 -8.86 -15.93 11.99
CA LYS A 27 -10.07 -16.75 11.95
C LYS A 27 -11.07 -16.24 13.00
N GLU A 28 -12.08 -15.51 12.55
CA GLU A 28 -13.00 -14.80 13.45
C GLU A 28 -14.31 -15.54 13.73
N ASN A 29 -14.60 -16.67 13.06
CA ASN A 29 -15.88 -17.33 13.18
C ASN A 29 -15.78 -18.82 13.54
N GLU A 30 -16.90 -19.40 13.99
CA GLU A 30 -17.04 -20.82 14.34
C GLU A 30 -16.68 -21.78 13.19
N ASN A 31 -16.75 -21.31 11.94
CA ASN A 31 -16.44 -22.08 10.74
C ASN A 31 -14.93 -22.01 10.39
N ASN A 32 -14.14 -21.28 11.13
CA ASN A 32 -12.68 -21.18 10.91
C ASN A 32 -12.26 -20.69 9.52
N VAL A 33 -13.12 -19.96 8.81
CA VAL A 33 -12.83 -19.38 7.50
C VAL A 33 -12.48 -17.91 7.70
N ASP A 34 -11.28 -17.51 7.31
CA ASP A 34 -10.89 -16.12 7.25
C ASP A 34 -11.36 -15.47 5.93
N LEU A 35 -11.42 -14.15 5.92
CA LEU A 35 -11.88 -13.39 4.76
C LEU A 35 -10.96 -13.59 3.54
N PHE A 36 -9.68 -13.78 3.75
CA PHE A 36 -8.71 -14.00 2.67
C PHE A 36 -8.89 -15.33 1.98
N THR A 37 -9.18 -16.40 2.73
CA THR A 37 -9.55 -17.68 2.13
C THR A 37 -10.74 -17.51 1.21
N THR A 38 -11.74 -16.72 1.64
CA THR A 38 -12.91 -16.42 0.81
C THR A 38 -12.52 -15.70 -0.48
N PHE A 39 -11.70 -14.65 -0.42
CA PHE A 39 -11.23 -13.96 -1.62
C PHE A 39 -10.40 -14.87 -2.53
N TYR A 40 -9.52 -15.67 -1.93
CA TYR A 40 -8.69 -16.63 -2.68
C TYR A 40 -9.53 -17.65 -3.46
N ASP A 41 -10.60 -18.16 -2.88
CA ASP A 41 -11.53 -19.09 -3.54
C ASP A 41 -12.24 -18.46 -4.76
N TYR A 42 -12.35 -17.13 -4.77
CA TYR A 42 -12.84 -16.34 -5.90
C TYR A 42 -11.72 -15.85 -6.85
N GLY A 43 -10.52 -16.37 -6.70
CA GLY A 43 -9.40 -16.06 -7.59
C GLY A 43 -8.62 -14.79 -7.24
N MET A 44 -8.90 -14.13 -6.11
CA MET A 44 -8.23 -12.92 -5.68
C MET A 44 -7.37 -13.16 -4.45
N SER A 45 -6.05 -13.04 -4.59
CA SER A 45 -5.12 -13.22 -3.49
C SER A 45 -4.68 -11.89 -2.88
N PHE A 46 -4.49 -11.91 -1.55
CA PHE A 46 -3.95 -10.80 -0.79
C PHE A 46 -2.77 -11.26 0.05
N ILE A 47 -1.90 -10.33 0.38
CA ILE A 47 -0.87 -10.51 1.41
C ILE A 47 -1.22 -9.67 2.65
N PRO A 48 -0.90 -10.13 3.86
CA PRO A 48 -1.13 -9.34 5.06
C PRO A 48 -0.27 -8.10 5.05
N SER A 49 -0.85 -6.97 5.45
CA SER A 49 -0.07 -5.78 5.77
C SER A 49 0.95 -6.10 6.87
N ASP A 50 2.12 -5.46 6.82
CA ASP A 50 3.08 -5.56 7.92
C ASP A 50 2.43 -5.08 9.23
N GLY A 51 2.41 -5.94 10.24
CA GLY A 51 1.78 -5.70 11.55
C GLY A 51 2.51 -4.66 12.42
N GLN A 52 3.26 -3.75 11.82
CA GLN A 52 3.92 -2.65 12.52
C GLN A 52 2.91 -1.77 13.23
N THR A 53 3.35 -1.15 14.31
CA THR A 53 2.51 -0.25 15.08
C THR A 53 2.07 0.96 14.26
N GLU A 54 0.89 1.50 14.58
CA GLU A 54 0.37 2.72 13.95
C GLU A 54 1.39 3.86 13.96
N GLN A 55 2.13 4.03 15.05
CA GLN A 55 3.17 5.05 15.19
C GLN A 55 4.29 4.91 14.15
N ILE A 56 4.76 3.68 13.90
CA ILE A 56 5.82 3.42 12.91
C ILE A 56 5.28 3.73 11.51
N GLY A 57 4.06 3.32 11.20
CA GLY A 57 3.43 3.61 9.91
C GLY A 57 3.24 5.12 9.68
N CYS A 58 2.81 5.87 10.69
CA CYS A 58 2.68 7.33 10.60
C CYS A 58 4.04 8.00 10.35
N THR A 59 5.08 7.60 11.07
CA THR A 59 6.44 8.12 10.85
C THR A 59 6.92 7.86 9.42
N ALA A 60 6.65 6.67 8.89
CA ALA A 60 7.01 6.31 7.52
C ALA A 60 6.24 7.13 6.47
N LEU A 61 4.97 7.48 6.74
CA LEU A 61 4.20 8.39 5.89
C LEU A 61 4.72 9.83 5.96
N ASP A 62 5.09 10.31 7.15
CA ASP A 62 5.71 11.63 7.30
C ASP A 62 6.98 11.74 6.45
N GLU A 63 7.81 10.70 6.39
CA GLU A 63 8.97 10.65 5.51
C GLU A 63 8.60 10.72 4.01
N TRP A 64 7.48 10.12 3.60
CA TRP A 64 7.03 10.15 2.22
C TRP A 64 6.57 11.53 1.77
N PHE A 65 5.94 12.28 2.67
CA PHE A 65 5.43 13.63 2.40
C PHE A 65 6.42 14.74 2.74
N SER A 66 7.52 14.39 3.44
CA SER A 66 8.50 15.40 3.88
C SER A 66 9.25 16.04 2.72
N TYR A 67 9.33 17.35 2.80
CA TYR A 67 10.26 18.19 2.04
C TYR A 67 10.55 19.44 2.83
N ASN A 68 11.63 20.15 2.52
CA ASN A 68 11.94 21.41 3.18
C ASN A 68 11.38 22.59 2.37
N PRO A 69 10.34 23.30 2.85
CA PRO A 69 9.68 24.38 2.12
C PRO A 69 10.55 25.63 1.93
N ASN A 70 11.71 25.71 2.60
CA ASN A 70 12.64 26.83 2.47
C ASN A 70 13.60 26.69 1.28
N TYR A 71 13.60 25.55 0.62
CA TYR A 71 14.43 25.25 -0.55
C TYR A 71 13.56 24.99 -1.76
N GLU A 72 14.14 25.16 -2.94
CA GLU A 72 13.50 24.80 -4.19
C GLU A 72 13.16 23.29 -4.22
N VAL A 73 12.03 22.94 -4.80
CA VAL A 73 11.63 21.53 -4.98
C VAL A 73 12.40 20.98 -6.17
N ASP A 74 13.32 20.07 -5.89
CA ASP A 74 14.18 19.37 -6.86
C ASP A 74 14.28 17.87 -6.52
N GLU A 75 15.16 17.12 -7.16
CA GLU A 75 15.34 15.69 -6.90
C GLU A 75 15.76 15.36 -5.47
N ALA A 76 16.49 16.28 -4.81
CA ALA A 76 16.97 16.09 -3.44
C ALA A 76 15.96 16.56 -2.38
N ASN A 77 15.09 17.50 -2.77
CA ASN A 77 14.14 18.15 -1.87
C ASN A 77 12.71 18.07 -2.43
N ARG A 78 12.18 16.88 -2.59
CA ARG A 78 10.78 16.68 -3.01
C ARG A 78 10.10 15.61 -2.18
N PRO A 79 8.76 15.69 -1.99
CA PRO A 79 8.01 14.57 -1.46
C PRO A 79 8.20 13.33 -2.34
N ARG A 80 8.21 12.16 -1.71
CA ARG A 80 8.28 10.88 -2.43
C ARG A 80 6.90 10.36 -2.82
N CYS A 81 5.85 10.94 -2.28
CA CYS A 81 4.47 10.61 -2.59
C CYS A 81 3.66 11.87 -2.84
N TYR A 82 2.81 11.82 -3.85
CA TYR A 82 1.87 12.87 -4.20
C TYR A 82 0.47 12.28 -4.26
N VAL A 83 -0.49 12.98 -3.67
CA VAL A 83 -1.89 12.59 -3.75
C VAL A 83 -2.58 13.46 -4.78
N HIS A 84 -3.21 12.82 -5.77
CA HIS A 84 -3.95 13.56 -6.79
C HIS A 84 -5.16 14.27 -6.17
N HIS A 85 -5.44 15.47 -6.62
CA HIS A 85 -6.50 16.33 -6.07
C HIS A 85 -7.91 15.70 -6.14
N SER A 86 -8.14 14.74 -7.04
CA SER A 86 -9.43 14.03 -7.13
C SER A 86 -9.64 13.02 -6.00
N CYS A 87 -8.59 12.66 -5.26
CA CYS A 87 -8.66 11.75 -4.12
C CYS A 87 -9.16 12.46 -2.85
N GLY A 88 -10.33 13.11 -2.93
CA GLY A 88 -10.85 14.00 -1.89
C GLY A 88 -10.94 13.34 -0.51
N ASN A 89 -11.50 12.13 -0.44
CA ASN A 89 -11.62 11.40 0.83
C ASN A 89 -10.26 11.07 1.47
N LEU A 90 -9.26 10.72 0.65
CA LEU A 90 -7.91 10.45 1.14
C LEU A 90 -7.25 11.74 1.66
N ILE A 91 -7.40 12.85 0.92
CA ILE A 91 -6.86 14.15 1.34
C ILE A 91 -7.51 14.60 2.66
N GLU A 92 -8.82 14.50 2.76
CA GLU A 92 -9.55 14.82 3.98
C GLU A 92 -9.11 13.93 5.16
N SER A 93 -8.92 12.64 4.90
CA SER A 93 -8.40 11.68 5.88
C SER A 93 -7.01 12.08 6.39
N ILE A 94 -6.09 12.44 5.50
CA ILE A 94 -4.73 12.86 5.87
C ILE A 94 -4.75 14.14 6.72
N ILE A 95 -5.55 15.14 6.31
CA ILE A 95 -5.62 16.44 6.99
C ILE A 95 -6.24 16.31 8.39
N ASN A 96 -7.26 15.46 8.53
CA ASN A 96 -8.01 15.31 9.77
C ASN A 96 -7.52 14.14 10.63
N TYR A 97 -6.51 13.40 10.17
CA TYR A 97 -5.98 12.29 10.94
C TYR A 97 -5.43 12.80 12.28
N ASN A 98 -5.92 12.18 13.33
CA ASN A 98 -5.54 12.52 14.69
C ASN A 98 -5.27 11.22 15.46
N SER A 99 -4.02 10.99 15.80
CA SER A 99 -3.56 9.84 16.58
C SER A 99 -4.21 9.71 17.96
N ALA A 100 -4.95 10.74 18.41
CA ALA A 100 -5.70 10.73 19.66
C ALA A 100 -7.07 10.01 19.55
N GLY A 101 -7.39 9.35 18.43
CA GLY A 101 -8.51 8.42 18.30
C GLY A 101 -9.89 9.07 18.15
N LYS A 102 -9.97 10.32 17.69
CA LYS A 102 -11.22 11.05 17.45
C LYS A 102 -11.49 11.39 15.98
N SER A 103 -10.74 10.82 15.05
CA SER A 103 -11.09 10.91 13.64
C SER A 103 -12.35 10.09 13.37
N ASP A 104 -13.19 10.57 12.47
CA ASP A 104 -14.29 9.78 11.93
C ASP A 104 -13.74 8.43 11.43
N GLU A 105 -14.30 7.31 11.90
CA GLU A 105 -13.81 5.97 11.56
C GLU A 105 -13.78 5.76 10.05
N ALA A 106 -14.76 6.29 9.32
CA ALA A 106 -14.80 6.19 7.86
C ALA A 106 -13.62 6.90 7.17
N LEU A 107 -13.15 8.02 7.72
CA LEU A 107 -11.97 8.72 7.21
C LEU A 107 -10.66 8.03 7.61
N LYS A 108 -10.65 7.34 8.73
CA LYS A 108 -9.49 6.57 9.19
C LYS A 108 -9.11 5.46 8.21
N ASP A 109 -10.09 4.80 7.61
CA ASP A 109 -9.86 3.68 6.70
C ASP A 109 -9.00 4.09 5.48
N PHE A 110 -9.22 5.29 4.91
CA PHE A 110 -8.41 5.79 3.81
C PHE A 110 -6.95 6.05 4.22
N PHE A 111 -6.75 6.55 5.44
CA PHE A 111 -5.41 6.76 5.97
C PHE A 111 -4.70 5.42 6.25
N ASP A 112 -5.41 4.44 6.81
CA ASP A 112 -4.89 3.11 7.09
C ASP A 112 -4.48 2.39 5.78
N VAL A 113 -5.26 2.50 4.71
CA VAL A 113 -4.89 1.94 3.39
C VAL A 113 -3.58 2.54 2.89
N LEU A 114 -3.41 3.88 2.98
CA LEU A 114 -2.17 4.53 2.59
C LEU A 114 -0.99 4.07 3.45
N ARG A 115 -1.21 3.89 4.74
CA ARG A 115 -0.22 3.38 5.68
C ARG A 115 0.20 1.95 5.35
N TYR A 116 -0.75 1.08 5.01
CA TYR A 116 -0.45 -0.30 4.60
C TYR A 116 0.35 -0.33 3.30
N LEU A 117 -0.02 0.48 2.32
CA LEU A 117 0.74 0.63 1.08
C LEU A 117 2.19 1.06 1.36
N ARG A 118 2.41 2.03 2.24
CA ARG A 118 3.75 2.49 2.61
C ARG A 118 4.56 1.39 3.30
N MET A 119 3.93 0.64 4.20
CA MET A 119 4.61 -0.40 4.99
C MET A 119 4.91 -1.65 4.16
N SER A 120 4.14 -1.95 3.12
CA SER A 120 4.40 -3.06 2.19
C SER A 120 5.54 -2.77 1.21
N ASN A 121 6.17 -1.59 1.27
CA ASN A 121 7.10 -1.08 0.26
C ASN A 121 6.50 -1.06 -1.15
N GLY A 122 5.17 -1.01 -1.24
CA GLY A 122 4.46 -0.89 -2.50
C GLY A 122 4.92 0.36 -3.24
N GLY A 123 5.15 0.23 -4.51
CA GLY A 123 5.55 1.30 -5.39
C GLY A 123 5.06 1.03 -6.81
N TYR A 124 4.80 2.10 -7.55
CA TYR A 124 4.59 2.00 -8.98
C TYR A 124 5.91 2.32 -9.66
N GLY A 125 6.44 1.38 -10.42
CA GLY A 125 7.65 1.64 -11.20
C GLY A 125 7.85 0.61 -12.30
N PRO A 126 8.26 1.06 -13.50
CA PRO A 126 8.69 0.16 -14.57
C PRO A 126 9.94 -0.65 -14.21
N ASP A 127 10.65 -0.24 -13.14
CA ASP A 127 11.92 -0.84 -12.72
C ASP A 127 11.75 -2.15 -11.93
N TYR A 128 10.52 -2.51 -11.54
CA TYR A 128 10.27 -3.77 -10.81
C TYR A 128 10.60 -5.01 -11.64
N PHE A 129 10.47 -4.91 -12.97
CA PHE A 129 10.83 -5.98 -13.89
C PHE A 129 12.34 -6.05 -14.20
N ALA A 130 13.04 -4.93 -14.12
CA ALA A 130 14.48 -4.88 -14.40
C ALA A 130 15.32 -5.59 -13.31
N SER A 131 14.87 -5.56 -12.04
CA SER A 131 15.58 -6.19 -10.92
C SER A 131 15.45 -7.72 -10.90
N SER A 132 14.32 -8.28 -11.35
CA SER A 132 14.12 -9.73 -11.39
C SER A 132 14.91 -10.41 -12.52
N GLU A 133 15.12 -9.73 -13.64
CA GLU A 133 15.95 -10.26 -14.74
C GLU A 133 17.44 -10.23 -14.42
N MET A 134 17.92 -9.25 -13.63
CA MET A 134 19.32 -9.19 -13.24
C MET A 134 19.75 -10.30 -12.26
N GLU A 135 18.88 -10.73 -11.35
CA GLU A 135 19.20 -11.84 -10.46
C GLU A 135 19.27 -13.19 -11.18
N THR A 136 18.49 -13.36 -12.25
CA THR A 136 18.48 -14.61 -13.01
C THR A 136 19.73 -14.76 -13.87
N THR A 137 20.28 -13.67 -14.41
CA THR A 137 21.52 -13.70 -15.20
C THR A 137 22.79 -13.86 -14.36
N ALA A 138 22.81 -13.36 -13.12
CA ALA A 138 23.95 -13.52 -12.22
C ALA A 138 24.14 -14.96 -11.72
N ARG A 139 23.07 -15.77 -11.67
CA ARG A 139 23.15 -17.19 -11.30
C ARG A 139 23.58 -18.12 -12.43
N ALA A 140 23.47 -17.68 -13.69
CA ALA A 140 23.80 -18.51 -14.86
C ALA A 140 25.29 -18.46 -15.27
N THR A 141 26.08 -17.51 -14.74
CA THR A 141 27.49 -17.33 -15.11
C THR A 141 28.50 -17.76 -14.02
N GLY A 142 28.05 -18.32 -12.92
CA GLY A 142 28.88 -18.77 -11.80
C GLY A 142 29.21 -20.25 -11.77
N GLY A 143 29.45 -20.88 -12.91
CA GLY A 143 29.80 -22.27 -13.00
C GLY A 143 31.05 -22.49 -13.89
N TYR A 144 32.21 -22.33 -13.28
CA TYR A 144 33.47 -23.10 -13.64
C TYR A 144 34.38 -23.05 -12.41
#